data_c75ca2b8dbccd0396f235c9e08f02de4
#
_entry.id   c75ca2b8dbccd0396f235c9e08f02de4
#
_cell.length_a   1.000
_cell.length_b   1.000
_cell.length_c   1.000
_cell.angle_alpha   90.00
_cell.angle_beta   90.00
_cell.angle_gamma   90.00
#
_symmetry.space_group_name_H-M   'P 1'
#
loop_
_entity.id
_entity.type
_entity.pdbx_description
1 polymer ?
#
loop_
_entity_poly.entity_id
_entity_poly.type
_entity_poly.pdbx_seq_one_letter_code
_entity_poly.pdbx_strand_id
1 'polypeptide(L)'
;MSSAREELVRRLTAFSSRIIRATDLLRVVLLLLASTVGGGAAFFAATTAPQSQEYSAYSDPEKPVISYLLSDPQNVAEFKQRFALSGKELSVVLDAIREENEILSREYAESQSLVESGEALPTAGVQERIAASDYDERVRQAVARTKATIEAMVPAHLRPQLQVWVDAEWQKEVQGYNAEPADTLQAASGGMDFKVFATQYRGYTRYEAALPHRKLKFRGGYRVRIRNGGHRIRVPIKEVGPWNIHDNYWDRRRDMWKNLPRGLPEAQAAYYNNYNRGRDEFGRKVLNPAGVDLTPRAARKLGLRKYQNAWVSLSLPRTRR
;
A
#
# COMPACT_ATOMS: atom_id res chain seq x y z
N MET A 1 -42.42 19.08 -5.35
CA MET A 1 -41.41 18.47 -4.40
C MET A 1 -40.01 19.07 -4.49
N SER A 2 -39.76 20.08 -5.29
CA SER A 2 -38.45 20.75 -5.47
C SER A 2 -38.11 21.78 -4.39
N SER A 3 -39.09 22.57 -3.93
CA SER A 3 -38.89 23.73 -3.02
C SER A 3 -38.35 23.38 -1.63
N ALA A 4 -38.76 22.26 -1.04
CA ALA A 4 -38.34 21.89 0.32
C ALA A 4 -36.86 21.44 0.40
N ARG A 5 -36.32 20.91 -0.69
CA ARG A 5 -34.93 20.47 -0.75
C ARG A 5 -33.95 21.65 -0.89
N GLU A 6 -34.34 22.66 -1.64
CA GLU A 6 -33.54 23.89 -1.80
C GLU A 6 -33.50 24.72 -0.51
N GLU A 7 -34.59 24.75 0.23
CA GLU A 7 -34.65 25.45 1.54
C GLU A 7 -33.80 24.72 2.59
N LEU A 8 -33.76 23.39 2.60
CA LEU A 8 -32.91 22.62 3.51
C LEU A 8 -31.42 22.85 3.21
N VAL A 9 -31.02 22.89 1.94
CA VAL A 9 -29.63 23.17 1.53
C VAL A 9 -29.23 24.59 1.93
N ARG A 10 -30.09 25.59 1.77
CA ARG A 10 -29.82 26.96 2.20
C ARG A 10 -29.64 27.06 3.72
N ARG A 11 -30.44 26.35 4.52
CA ARG A 11 -30.31 26.33 5.99
C ARG A 11 -29.04 25.64 6.45
N LEU A 12 -28.62 24.54 5.80
CA LEU A 12 -27.39 23.85 6.13
C LEU A 12 -26.13 24.68 5.78
N THR A 13 -26.14 25.39 4.64
CA THR A 13 -25.05 26.31 4.28
C THR A 13 -24.95 27.54 5.20
N ALA A 14 -26.08 28.07 5.60
CA ALA A 14 -26.12 29.19 6.57
C ALA A 14 -25.68 28.78 7.98
N PHE A 15 -25.95 27.53 8.39
CA PHE A 15 -25.52 26.98 9.67
C PHE A 15 -23.99 26.74 9.69
N SER A 16 -23.44 26.18 8.62
CA SER A 16 -22.02 25.98 8.49
C SER A 16 -21.19 27.27 8.53
N SER A 17 -21.68 28.35 7.87
CA SER A 17 -21.00 29.66 7.89
C SER A 17 -21.06 30.37 9.23
N ARG A 18 -22.05 30.08 10.09
CA ARG A 18 -22.12 30.62 11.44
C ARG A 18 -21.17 29.94 12.43
N ILE A 19 -20.96 28.65 12.30
CA ILE A 19 -20.01 27.90 13.14
C ILE A 19 -18.56 28.36 12.87
N ILE A 20 -18.20 28.60 11.61
CA ILE A 20 -16.85 29.07 11.25
C ILE A 20 -16.57 30.45 11.84
N ARG A 21 -17.56 31.37 11.82
CA ARG A 21 -17.41 32.72 12.43
C ARG A 21 -17.32 32.70 13.94
N ALA A 22 -17.97 31.75 14.61
CA ALA A 22 -17.92 31.63 16.07
C ALA A 22 -16.56 31.14 16.58
N THR A 23 -15.91 30.24 15.84
CA THR A 23 -14.56 29.76 16.19
C THR A 23 -13.49 30.84 15.97
N ASP A 24 -13.63 31.68 14.95
CA ASP A 24 -12.68 32.77 14.68
C ASP A 24 -12.82 33.91 15.69
N LEU A 25 -14.04 34.21 16.15
CA LEU A 25 -14.26 35.21 17.19
C LEU A 25 -13.66 34.82 18.54
N LEU A 26 -13.73 33.54 18.90
CA LEU A 26 -13.12 33.02 20.15
C LEU A 26 -11.58 33.10 20.10
N ARG A 27 -10.96 32.95 18.96
CA ARG A 27 -9.50 33.10 18.77
C ARG A 27 -9.06 34.56 18.90
N VAL A 28 -9.82 35.50 18.40
CA VAL A 28 -9.52 36.93 18.52
C VAL A 28 -9.69 37.46 19.97
N VAL A 29 -10.69 36.99 20.71
CA VAL A 29 -10.89 37.33 22.11
C VAL A 29 -9.79 36.81 23.03
N LEU A 30 -9.28 35.56 22.76
CA LEU A 30 -8.15 34.99 23.50
C LEU A 30 -6.82 35.73 23.23
N LEU A 31 -6.62 36.27 22.03
CA LEU A 31 -5.43 37.05 21.68
C LEU A 31 -5.45 38.48 22.30
N LEU A 32 -6.62 39.08 22.54
CA LEU A 32 -6.77 40.42 23.14
C LEU A 32 -6.65 40.41 24.67
N LEU A 33 -6.93 39.31 25.34
CA LEU A 33 -6.79 39.19 26.80
C LEU A 33 -5.33 38.93 27.27
N ALA A 34 -4.43 38.55 26.34
CA ALA A 34 -3.01 38.35 26.67
C ALA A 34 -2.17 39.63 26.67
N SER A 35 -2.74 40.79 26.29
CA SER A 35 -1.97 42.04 26.08
C SER A 35 -2.06 43.04 27.24
N THR A 36 -2.69 42.75 28.38
CA THR A 36 -2.96 43.77 29.44
C THR A 36 -2.40 43.45 30.82
N VAL A 37 -1.41 42.57 30.97
CA VAL A 37 -0.69 42.44 32.25
C VAL A 37 0.80 42.54 31.99
N GLY A 38 1.34 43.76 32.26
CA GLY A 38 2.78 43.99 32.26
C GLY A 38 3.44 43.42 33.51
N GLY A 39 4.62 42.82 33.34
CA GLY A 39 5.47 42.37 34.43
C GLY A 39 6.30 41.12 34.05
N GLY A 40 7.61 41.33 33.82
CA GLY A 40 8.59 40.41 33.31
C GLY A 40 8.61 39.02 33.94
N ALA A 41 8.34 38.04 33.14
CA ALA A 41 8.91 36.69 33.16
C ALA A 41 8.80 36.18 31.73
N ALA A 42 9.91 35.89 31.09
CA ALA A 42 9.93 35.27 29.78
C ALA A 42 9.37 33.84 29.91
N PHE A 43 8.07 33.69 29.83
CA PHE A 43 7.43 32.43 29.54
C PHE A 43 7.68 32.16 28.06
N PHE A 44 8.62 31.28 27.77
CA PHE A 44 8.58 30.54 26.54
C PHE A 44 7.27 29.76 26.50
N ALA A 45 6.24 30.36 25.93
CA ALA A 45 5.07 29.66 25.49
C ALA A 45 5.61 28.72 24.38
N ALA A 46 5.84 27.46 24.74
CA ALA A 46 5.95 26.40 23.75
C ALA A 46 4.65 26.47 22.95
N THR A 47 4.70 27.12 21.79
CA THR A 47 3.69 26.92 20.76
C THR A 47 3.74 25.43 20.44
N THR A 48 2.83 24.68 21.07
CA THR A 48 2.53 23.33 20.61
C THR A 48 2.12 23.49 19.16
N ALA A 49 3.04 23.21 18.24
CA ALA A 49 2.70 22.99 16.85
C ALA A 49 1.48 22.07 16.85
N PRO A 50 0.48 22.29 15.97
CA PRO A 50 -0.65 21.38 15.89
C PRO A 50 -0.03 20.00 15.75
N GLN A 51 -0.31 19.11 16.72
CA GLN A 51 0.11 17.72 16.63
C GLN A 51 -0.43 17.25 15.29
N SER A 52 0.46 17.04 14.33
CA SER A 52 0.11 16.37 13.10
C SER A 52 -0.56 15.08 13.55
N GLN A 53 -1.84 14.93 13.23
CA GLN A 53 -2.61 13.74 13.60
C GLN A 53 -1.80 12.56 13.14
N GLU A 54 -1.28 11.79 14.10
CA GLU A 54 -0.34 10.71 13.82
C GLU A 54 -1.04 9.74 12.88
N TYR A 55 -0.40 9.42 11.75
CA TYR A 55 -0.98 8.54 10.74
C TYR A 55 -1.31 7.19 11.37
N SER A 56 -2.58 6.80 11.33
CA SER A 56 -3.04 5.49 11.75
C SER A 56 -3.26 4.61 10.51
N ALA A 57 -2.46 3.58 10.39
CA ALA A 57 -2.58 2.60 9.32
C ALA A 57 -3.90 1.81 9.40
N TYR A 58 -4.39 1.57 10.62
CA TYR A 58 -5.71 0.95 10.86
C TYR A 58 -6.86 1.80 10.32
N SER A 59 -6.72 3.12 10.34
CA SER A 59 -7.77 4.06 9.93
C SER A 59 -7.71 4.42 8.45
N ASP A 60 -6.66 4.01 7.71
CA ASP A 60 -6.55 4.26 6.27
C ASP A 60 -7.56 3.38 5.51
N PRO A 61 -8.61 3.98 4.89
CA PRO A 61 -9.67 3.20 4.24
C PRO A 61 -9.24 2.56 2.92
N GLU A 62 -8.12 2.98 2.38
CA GLU A 62 -7.61 2.53 1.07
C GLU A 62 -6.43 1.56 1.21
N LYS A 63 -6.05 1.19 2.42
CA LYS A 63 -4.88 0.36 2.67
C LYS A 63 -5.25 -0.94 3.38
N PRO A 64 -5.05 -2.12 2.78
CA PRO A 64 -5.40 -3.42 3.37
C PRO A 64 -4.34 -3.85 4.41
N VAL A 65 -4.08 -3.01 5.44
CA VAL A 65 -2.98 -3.22 6.39
C VAL A 65 -3.16 -4.48 7.21
N ILE A 66 -4.38 -4.75 7.68
CA ILE A 66 -4.63 -5.94 8.52
C ILE A 66 -4.37 -7.21 7.71
N SER A 67 -4.85 -7.26 6.47
CA SER A 67 -4.62 -8.39 5.58
C SER A 67 -3.15 -8.58 5.23
N TYR A 68 -2.42 -7.46 5.09
CA TYR A 68 -0.97 -7.50 4.92
C TYR A 68 -0.27 -8.07 6.15
N LEU A 69 -0.53 -7.55 7.34
CA LEU A 69 0.07 -8.01 8.59
C LEU A 69 -0.24 -9.48 8.87
N LEU A 70 -1.49 -9.90 8.68
CA LEU A 70 -1.93 -11.29 8.89
C LEU A 70 -1.56 -12.24 7.73
N SER A 71 -0.79 -11.78 6.74
CA SER A 71 -0.11 -12.68 5.80
C SER A 71 1.10 -13.39 6.42
N ASP A 72 1.67 -12.85 7.49
CA ASP A 72 2.75 -13.47 8.26
C ASP A 72 2.17 -14.45 9.30
N PRO A 73 2.61 -15.74 9.30
CA PRO A 73 2.17 -16.72 10.28
C PRO A 73 2.48 -16.36 11.75
N GLN A 74 3.54 -15.59 12.02
CA GLN A 74 3.88 -15.13 13.37
C GLN A 74 2.85 -14.12 13.86
N ASN A 75 2.50 -13.14 13.02
CA ASN A 75 1.45 -12.17 13.33
C ASN A 75 0.08 -12.84 13.50
N VAL A 76 -0.22 -13.88 12.72
CA VAL A 76 -1.46 -14.66 12.88
C VAL A 76 -1.50 -15.37 14.26
N ALA A 77 -0.39 -15.95 14.71
CA ALA A 77 -0.32 -16.61 15.99
C ALA A 77 -0.47 -15.62 17.15
N GLU A 78 0.24 -14.48 17.08
CA GLU A 78 0.12 -13.38 18.05
C GLU A 78 -1.30 -12.81 18.09
N PHE A 79 -1.88 -12.51 16.93
CA PHE A 79 -3.24 -11.99 16.80
C PHE A 79 -4.27 -12.91 17.47
N LYS A 80 -4.20 -14.22 17.19
CA LYS A 80 -5.07 -15.21 17.82
C LYS A 80 -4.97 -15.18 19.34
N GLN A 81 -3.76 -15.16 19.88
CA GLN A 81 -3.51 -15.16 21.33
C GLN A 81 -3.96 -13.84 21.95
N ARG A 82 -3.58 -12.71 21.38
CA ARG A 82 -3.85 -11.36 21.91
C ARG A 82 -5.34 -11.07 22.00
N PHE A 83 -6.09 -11.47 21.00
CA PHE A 83 -7.54 -11.22 20.91
C PHE A 83 -8.36 -12.42 21.38
N ALA A 84 -7.73 -13.42 22.01
CA ALA A 84 -8.37 -14.60 22.58
C ALA A 84 -9.33 -15.32 21.60
N LEU A 85 -8.97 -15.38 20.31
CA LEU A 85 -9.82 -15.98 19.28
C LEU A 85 -9.78 -17.51 19.35
N SER A 86 -10.95 -18.13 19.27
CA SER A 86 -11.07 -19.55 19.01
C SER A 86 -10.54 -19.91 17.61
N GLY A 87 -10.28 -21.19 17.36
CA GLY A 87 -9.90 -21.64 16.01
C GLY A 87 -10.96 -21.32 14.95
N LYS A 88 -12.24 -21.33 15.32
CA LYS A 88 -13.36 -21.02 14.42
C LYS A 88 -13.40 -19.52 14.07
N GLU A 89 -13.26 -18.65 15.06
CA GLU A 89 -13.24 -17.19 14.84
C GLU A 89 -12.04 -16.77 14.00
N LEU A 90 -10.85 -17.32 14.29
CA LEU A 90 -9.67 -17.09 13.46
C LEU A 90 -9.89 -17.56 12.03
N SER A 91 -10.57 -18.68 11.80
CA SER A 91 -10.89 -19.15 10.44
C SER A 91 -11.74 -18.13 9.69
N VAL A 92 -12.75 -17.53 10.35
CA VAL A 92 -13.60 -16.48 9.75
C VAL A 92 -12.76 -15.26 9.38
N VAL A 93 -11.84 -14.83 10.25
CA VAL A 93 -10.91 -13.72 9.96
C VAL A 93 -10.05 -14.02 8.73
N LEU A 94 -9.44 -15.20 8.67
CA LEU A 94 -8.56 -15.59 7.55
C LEU A 94 -9.35 -15.79 6.25
N ASP A 95 -10.62 -16.19 6.32
CA ASP A 95 -11.50 -16.29 5.16
C ASP A 95 -11.87 -14.91 4.61
N ALA A 96 -12.18 -13.95 5.50
CA ALA A 96 -12.43 -12.55 5.10
C ALA A 96 -11.21 -11.91 4.43
N ILE A 97 -10.01 -12.15 4.96
CA ILE A 97 -8.75 -11.69 4.36
C ILE A 97 -8.54 -12.32 2.96
N ARG A 98 -8.85 -13.60 2.80
CA ARG A 98 -8.75 -14.27 1.50
C ARG A 98 -9.72 -13.67 0.49
N GLU A 99 -10.97 -13.42 0.90
CA GLU A 99 -11.97 -12.77 0.05
C GLU A 99 -11.53 -11.36 -0.36
N GLU A 100 -11.01 -10.55 0.59
CA GLU A 100 -10.44 -9.24 0.28
C GLU A 100 -9.35 -9.35 -0.79
N ASN A 101 -8.37 -10.23 -0.58
CA ASN A 101 -7.28 -10.40 -1.53
C ASN A 101 -7.75 -10.83 -2.92
N GLU A 102 -8.80 -11.65 -3.02
CA GLU A 102 -9.43 -12.03 -4.29
C GLU A 102 -10.10 -10.84 -4.97
N ILE A 103 -10.83 -10.01 -4.21
CA ILE A 103 -11.45 -8.78 -4.72
C ILE A 103 -10.36 -7.82 -5.20
N LEU A 104 -9.38 -7.51 -4.36
CA LEU A 104 -8.31 -6.57 -4.70
C LEU A 104 -7.49 -7.03 -5.91
N SER A 105 -7.25 -8.33 -6.05
CA SER A 105 -6.57 -8.90 -7.21
C SER A 105 -7.37 -8.74 -8.49
N ARG A 106 -8.71 -8.86 -8.43
CA ARG A 106 -9.60 -8.64 -9.58
C ARG A 106 -9.62 -7.16 -9.95
N GLU A 107 -9.81 -6.26 -8.98
CA GLU A 107 -9.80 -4.82 -9.21
C GLU A 107 -8.48 -4.35 -9.83
N TYR A 108 -7.36 -4.88 -9.34
CA TYR A 108 -6.06 -4.62 -9.94
C TYR A 108 -6.00 -5.11 -11.40
N ALA A 109 -6.46 -6.33 -11.69
CA ALA A 109 -6.45 -6.87 -13.05
C ALA A 109 -7.35 -6.07 -14.02
N GLU A 110 -8.52 -5.62 -13.56
CA GLU A 110 -9.40 -4.74 -14.34
C GLU A 110 -8.73 -3.40 -14.63
N SER A 111 -8.14 -2.76 -13.61
CA SER A 111 -7.40 -1.50 -13.78
C SER A 111 -6.18 -1.66 -14.69
N GLN A 112 -5.49 -2.80 -14.63
CA GLN A 112 -4.37 -3.12 -15.51
C GLN A 112 -4.82 -3.26 -16.97
N SER A 113 -6.00 -3.83 -17.22
CA SER A 113 -6.60 -3.88 -18.56
C SER A 113 -6.87 -2.48 -19.13
N LEU A 114 -7.27 -1.51 -18.27
CA LEU A 114 -7.42 -0.11 -18.69
C LEU A 114 -6.07 0.52 -19.07
N VAL A 115 -5.02 0.22 -18.31
CA VAL A 115 -3.65 0.66 -18.64
C VAL A 115 -3.21 0.10 -19.99
N GLU A 116 -3.39 -1.20 -20.23
CA GLU A 116 -2.99 -1.88 -21.46
C GLU A 116 -3.78 -1.37 -22.68
N SER A 117 -5.10 -1.22 -22.54
CA SER A 117 -5.93 -0.65 -23.62
C SER A 117 -5.68 0.83 -23.89
N GLY A 118 -5.06 1.52 -22.93
CA GLY A 118 -4.64 2.92 -23.04
C GLY A 118 -3.18 3.12 -23.50
N GLU A 119 -2.48 2.07 -23.93
CA GLU A 119 -1.04 2.16 -24.30
C GLU A 119 -0.72 3.23 -25.36
N ALA A 120 -1.67 3.54 -26.24
CA ALA A 120 -1.55 4.60 -27.23
C ALA A 120 -1.84 6.01 -26.67
N LEU A 121 -2.35 6.11 -25.44
CA LEU A 121 -2.67 7.39 -24.81
C LEU A 121 -1.46 7.93 -24.04
N PRO A 122 -1.36 9.25 -23.86
CA PRO A 122 -0.49 9.84 -22.85
C PRO A 122 -0.84 9.32 -21.45
N THR A 123 0.12 9.26 -20.55
CA THR A 123 -0.09 8.80 -19.17
C THR A 123 -1.27 9.50 -18.47
N ALA A 124 -1.44 10.82 -18.70
CA ALA A 124 -2.57 11.58 -18.16
C ALA A 124 -3.93 11.03 -18.61
N GLY A 125 -4.07 10.61 -19.87
CA GLY A 125 -5.32 10.02 -20.37
C GLY A 125 -5.61 8.65 -19.77
N VAL A 126 -4.58 7.87 -19.44
CA VAL A 126 -4.75 6.63 -18.69
C VAL A 126 -5.16 6.91 -17.24
N GLN A 127 -4.54 7.91 -16.60
CA GLN A 127 -4.89 8.34 -15.25
C GLN A 127 -6.35 8.78 -15.14
N GLU A 128 -6.85 9.53 -16.13
CA GLU A 128 -8.26 9.95 -16.20
C GLU A 128 -9.21 8.74 -16.29
N ARG A 129 -8.88 7.74 -17.11
CA ARG A 129 -9.66 6.49 -17.18
C ARG A 129 -9.67 5.73 -15.86
N ILE A 130 -8.53 5.64 -15.18
CA ILE A 130 -8.44 5.00 -13.86
C ILE A 130 -9.28 5.76 -12.84
N ALA A 131 -9.20 7.10 -12.81
CA ALA A 131 -10.00 7.91 -11.91
C ALA A 131 -11.51 7.76 -12.14
N ALA A 132 -11.93 7.51 -13.39
CA ALA A 132 -13.33 7.28 -13.75
C ALA A 132 -13.82 5.84 -13.49
N SER A 133 -12.96 4.91 -13.08
CA SER A 133 -13.27 3.47 -13.00
C SER A 133 -13.80 2.99 -11.66
N ASP A 134 -14.10 3.85 -10.71
CA ASP A 134 -14.50 3.49 -9.32
C ASP A 134 -13.50 2.58 -8.58
N TYR A 135 -12.26 2.45 -9.09
CA TYR A 135 -11.24 1.57 -8.51
C TYR A 135 -11.01 1.87 -7.03
N ASP A 136 -10.77 3.12 -6.67
CA ASP A 136 -10.51 3.53 -5.27
C ASP A 136 -11.73 3.23 -4.37
N GLU A 137 -12.95 3.39 -4.88
CA GLU A 137 -14.18 3.11 -4.12
C GLU A 137 -14.35 1.61 -3.85
N ARG A 138 -14.11 0.76 -4.86
CA ARG A 138 -14.17 -0.69 -4.70
C ARG A 138 -13.11 -1.22 -3.74
N VAL A 139 -11.91 -0.61 -3.77
CA VAL A 139 -10.86 -0.90 -2.78
C VAL A 139 -11.31 -0.54 -1.36
N ARG A 140 -11.84 0.68 -1.15
CA ARG A 140 -12.37 1.11 0.16
C ARG A 140 -13.45 0.18 0.68
N GLN A 141 -14.37 -0.25 -0.18
CA GLN A 141 -15.44 -1.17 0.21
C GLN A 141 -14.91 -2.55 0.61
N ALA A 142 -13.91 -3.09 -0.08
CA ALA A 142 -13.29 -4.36 0.25
C ALA A 142 -12.60 -4.28 1.62
N VAL A 143 -11.75 -3.27 1.83
CA VAL A 143 -11.03 -3.03 3.09
C VAL A 143 -12.00 -2.83 4.26
N ALA A 144 -13.04 -2.01 4.07
CA ALA A 144 -14.04 -1.75 5.11
C ALA A 144 -14.81 -3.02 5.51
N ARG A 145 -15.16 -3.88 4.55
CA ARG A 145 -15.86 -5.14 4.80
C ARG A 145 -15.00 -6.10 5.63
N THR A 146 -13.76 -6.28 5.26
CA THR A 146 -12.82 -7.14 6.00
C THR A 146 -12.61 -6.62 7.41
N LYS A 147 -12.38 -5.32 7.56
CA LYS A 147 -12.24 -4.68 8.87
C LYS A 147 -13.47 -4.92 9.76
N ALA A 148 -14.68 -4.70 9.23
CA ALA A 148 -15.91 -4.94 9.98
C ALA A 148 -16.08 -6.41 10.40
N THR A 149 -15.70 -7.36 9.54
CA THR A 149 -15.70 -8.79 9.89
C THR A 149 -14.73 -9.09 11.02
N ILE A 150 -13.50 -8.55 10.96
CA ILE A 150 -12.48 -8.73 12.00
C ILE A 150 -12.95 -8.12 13.33
N GLU A 151 -13.49 -6.90 13.31
CA GLU A 151 -14.04 -6.24 14.49
C GLU A 151 -15.20 -7.03 15.12
N ALA A 152 -16.03 -7.70 14.31
CA ALA A 152 -17.09 -8.55 14.80
C ALA A 152 -16.59 -9.81 15.50
N MET A 153 -15.46 -10.38 15.08
CA MET A 153 -14.85 -11.57 15.69
C MET A 153 -14.06 -11.24 16.96
N VAL A 154 -13.53 -10.01 17.07
CA VAL A 154 -12.80 -9.58 18.27
C VAL A 154 -13.78 -9.25 19.40
N PRO A 155 -13.57 -9.82 20.64
CA PRO A 155 -14.40 -9.51 21.80
C PRO A 155 -14.52 -7.99 22.04
N ALA A 156 -15.72 -7.52 22.37
CA ALA A 156 -16.01 -6.08 22.46
C ALA A 156 -15.05 -5.29 23.36
N HIS A 157 -14.64 -5.87 24.49
CA HIS A 157 -13.70 -5.24 25.41
C HIS A 157 -12.24 -5.16 24.89
N LEU A 158 -11.89 -5.94 23.86
CA LEU A 158 -10.57 -5.93 23.22
C LEU A 158 -10.50 -5.08 21.93
N ARG A 159 -11.65 -4.68 21.37
CA ARG A 159 -11.68 -3.89 20.13
C ARG A 159 -10.86 -2.60 20.18
N PRO A 160 -10.81 -1.84 21.29
CA PRO A 160 -9.93 -0.66 21.34
C PRO A 160 -8.44 -0.99 21.18
N GLN A 161 -8.04 -2.22 21.51
CA GLN A 161 -6.66 -2.68 21.37
C GLN A 161 -6.32 -3.08 19.92
N LEU A 162 -7.32 -3.30 19.06
CA LEU A 162 -7.12 -3.73 17.68
C LEU A 162 -6.38 -2.64 16.88
N GLN A 163 -6.85 -1.40 16.95
CA GLN A 163 -6.17 -0.28 16.31
C GLN A 163 -4.74 -0.11 16.83
N VAL A 164 -4.56 -0.16 18.15
CA VAL A 164 -3.24 -0.01 18.78
C VAL A 164 -2.28 -1.09 18.30
N TRP A 165 -2.74 -2.34 18.21
CA TRP A 165 -1.92 -3.45 17.73
C TRP A 165 -1.57 -3.29 16.25
N VAL A 166 -2.55 -2.98 15.40
CA VAL A 166 -2.32 -2.79 13.95
C VAL A 166 -1.33 -1.66 13.70
N ASP A 167 -1.51 -0.51 14.36
CA ASP A 167 -0.63 0.64 14.19
C ASP A 167 0.80 0.33 14.71
N ALA A 168 0.92 -0.40 15.82
CA ALA A 168 2.22 -0.79 16.35
C ALA A 168 2.95 -1.79 15.43
N GLU A 169 2.26 -2.83 14.94
CA GLU A 169 2.86 -3.78 13.99
C GLU A 169 3.22 -3.10 12.66
N TRP A 170 2.36 -2.22 12.17
CA TRP A 170 2.66 -1.43 10.99
C TRP A 170 3.90 -0.56 11.16
N GLN A 171 4.08 0.08 12.32
CA GLN A 171 5.28 0.87 12.61
C GLN A 171 6.55 0.00 12.64
N LYS A 172 6.48 -1.21 13.16
CA LYS A 172 7.61 -2.17 13.11
C LYS A 172 7.97 -2.51 11.66
N GLU A 173 6.96 -2.77 10.80
CA GLU A 173 7.17 -3.04 9.38
C GLU A 173 7.85 -1.86 8.68
N VAL A 174 7.36 -0.64 8.89
CA VAL A 174 7.95 0.59 8.30
C VAL A 174 9.38 0.82 8.81
N GLN A 175 9.62 0.64 10.11
CA GLN A 175 10.96 0.79 10.68
C GLN A 175 11.91 -0.28 10.14
N GLY A 176 11.48 -1.55 10.09
CA GLY A 176 12.25 -2.64 9.49
C GLY A 176 12.59 -2.36 8.03
N TYR A 177 11.62 -1.89 7.25
CA TYR A 177 11.83 -1.47 5.87
C TYR A 177 12.84 -0.34 5.73
N ASN A 178 12.75 0.72 6.57
CA ASN A 178 13.64 1.88 6.51
C ASN A 178 15.04 1.59 7.07
N ALA A 179 15.19 0.60 7.96
CA ALA A 179 16.48 0.21 8.53
C ALA A 179 17.32 -0.68 7.60
N GLU A 180 16.70 -1.34 6.61
CA GLU A 180 17.45 -2.15 5.64
C GLU A 180 18.10 -1.23 4.59
N PRO A 181 19.46 -1.12 4.56
CA PRO A 181 20.13 -0.34 3.53
C PRO A 181 19.82 -0.97 2.15
N ALA A 182 19.45 -0.14 1.18
CA ALA A 182 19.20 -0.57 -0.21
C ALA A 182 20.41 -1.31 -0.85
N ASP A 183 21.61 -1.16 -0.27
CA ASP A 183 22.86 -1.77 -0.74
C ASP A 183 23.23 -3.12 -0.11
N THR A 184 22.48 -3.60 0.90
CA THR A 184 22.84 -4.84 1.65
C THR A 184 22.72 -6.13 0.84
N LEU A 185 22.18 -6.08 -0.37
CA LEU A 185 22.03 -7.26 -1.24
C LEU A 185 23.05 -7.29 -2.41
N GLN A 186 24.23 -6.75 -2.23
CA GLN A 186 25.35 -7.03 -3.14
C GLN A 186 25.86 -8.44 -2.87
N ALA A 187 25.25 -9.44 -3.53
CA ALA A 187 25.68 -10.81 -3.39
C ALA A 187 27.01 -11.07 -4.07
N ALA A 188 27.82 -11.88 -3.42
CA ALA A 188 29.16 -12.34 -3.81
C ALA A 188 29.24 -13.13 -5.15
N SER A 189 28.22 -13.15 -5.97
CA SER A 189 28.12 -13.99 -7.17
C SER A 189 27.95 -13.23 -8.49
N GLY A 190 28.55 -12.06 -8.66
CA GLY A 190 28.66 -11.39 -9.97
C GLY A 190 27.35 -10.92 -10.63
N GLY A 191 26.21 -11.09 -9.99
CA GLY A 191 24.88 -10.57 -10.33
C GLY A 191 24.45 -9.54 -9.28
N MET A 192 23.47 -8.69 -9.62
CA MET A 192 22.82 -7.83 -8.64
C MET A 192 21.60 -8.57 -8.10
N ASP A 193 21.60 -8.81 -6.79
CA ASP A 193 20.46 -9.34 -6.08
C ASP A 193 19.72 -8.19 -5.39
N PHE A 194 18.41 -8.17 -5.48
CA PHE A 194 17.54 -7.19 -4.86
C PHE A 194 16.55 -7.92 -3.96
N LYS A 195 16.29 -7.40 -2.75
CA LYS A 195 15.21 -7.86 -1.90
C LYS A 195 13.94 -7.15 -2.32
N VAL A 196 12.95 -7.87 -2.80
CA VAL A 196 11.68 -7.34 -3.27
C VAL A 196 10.51 -8.17 -2.76
N PHE A 197 9.36 -7.54 -2.61
CA PHE A 197 8.14 -8.26 -2.27
C PHE A 197 7.56 -8.91 -3.52
N ALA A 198 7.24 -10.19 -3.42
CA ALA A 198 6.64 -10.98 -4.48
C ALA A 198 5.16 -11.23 -4.19
N THR A 199 4.31 -10.92 -5.15
CA THR A 199 2.89 -11.24 -5.14
C THR A 199 2.55 -12.25 -6.22
N GLN A 200 1.29 -12.67 -6.31
CA GLN A 200 0.85 -13.65 -7.28
C GLN A 200 -0.25 -13.08 -8.17
N TYR A 201 -0.17 -13.40 -9.46
CA TYR A 201 -1.11 -12.95 -10.47
C TYR A 201 -1.49 -14.07 -11.45
N ARG A 202 -2.56 -13.88 -12.21
CA ARG A 202 -2.96 -14.77 -13.30
C ARG A 202 -2.24 -14.35 -14.57
N GLY A 203 -1.07 -14.97 -14.85
CA GLY A 203 -0.30 -14.67 -16.04
C GLY A 203 -0.86 -15.26 -17.34
N TYR A 204 -0.25 -14.93 -18.49
CA TYR A 204 -0.57 -15.50 -19.79
C TYR A 204 -0.17 -16.98 -19.88
N THR A 205 0.92 -17.35 -19.21
CA THR A 205 1.36 -18.75 -19.13
C THR A 205 1.32 -19.25 -17.69
N ARG A 206 1.39 -20.56 -17.53
CA ARG A 206 1.37 -21.16 -16.18
C ARG A 206 2.66 -20.91 -15.38
N TYR A 207 3.75 -20.49 -16.03
CA TYR A 207 5.07 -20.34 -15.40
C TYR A 207 5.81 -19.13 -15.95
N GLU A 208 5.55 -17.99 -15.35
CA GLU A 208 6.16 -16.71 -15.72
C GLU A 208 6.16 -15.75 -14.53
N ALA A 209 6.83 -14.62 -14.70
CA ALA A 209 6.84 -13.49 -13.80
C ALA A 209 6.59 -12.19 -14.57
N ALA A 210 6.11 -11.17 -13.86
CA ALA A 210 6.02 -9.78 -14.31
C ALA A 210 7.02 -8.90 -13.56
N LEU A 211 7.62 -7.96 -14.28
CA LEU A 211 8.46 -6.90 -13.71
C LEU A 211 7.98 -5.54 -14.24
N PRO A 212 8.09 -4.45 -13.44
CA PRO A 212 7.43 -3.17 -13.72
C PRO A 212 8.13 -2.34 -14.80
N HIS A 213 8.56 -3.00 -15.90
CA HIS A 213 9.18 -2.28 -17.01
C HIS A 213 8.92 -2.91 -18.36
N ARG A 214 8.26 -2.16 -19.27
CA ARG A 214 7.82 -2.60 -20.61
C ARG A 214 8.94 -3.10 -21.54
N LYS A 215 10.16 -2.57 -21.41
CA LYS A 215 11.30 -2.99 -22.23
C LYS A 215 11.63 -4.47 -22.05
N LEU A 216 11.32 -5.08 -20.92
CA LEU A 216 11.56 -6.50 -20.68
C LEU A 216 10.56 -7.39 -21.41
N LYS A 217 9.29 -6.97 -21.50
CA LYS A 217 8.25 -7.67 -22.25
C LYS A 217 8.59 -7.70 -23.76
N PHE A 218 8.93 -6.56 -24.33
CA PHE A 218 9.15 -6.43 -25.78
C PHE A 218 10.42 -7.14 -26.28
N ARG A 219 11.47 -7.24 -25.46
CA ARG A 219 12.73 -7.87 -25.89
C ARG A 219 12.69 -9.40 -25.87
N GLY A 220 11.71 -10.04 -25.23
CA GLY A 220 11.55 -11.49 -25.13
C GLY A 220 12.75 -12.20 -24.51
N GLY A 221 12.58 -13.44 -24.03
CA GLY A 221 13.68 -14.26 -23.55
C GLY A 221 14.33 -13.85 -22.23
N TYR A 222 13.96 -12.71 -21.64
CA TYR A 222 14.46 -12.34 -20.32
C TYR A 222 14.00 -13.33 -19.26
N ARG A 223 14.93 -13.71 -18.40
CA ARG A 223 14.66 -14.58 -17.25
C ARG A 223 15.31 -13.98 -16.02
N VAL A 224 14.57 -14.00 -14.92
CA VAL A 224 15.09 -13.62 -13.61
C VAL A 224 15.38 -14.86 -12.78
N ARG A 225 16.33 -14.75 -11.87
CA ARG A 225 16.51 -15.72 -10.79
C ARG A 225 15.85 -15.19 -9.56
N ILE A 226 15.08 -16.02 -8.89
CA ILE A 226 14.38 -15.64 -7.66
C ILE A 226 14.69 -16.70 -6.61
N ARG A 227 14.93 -16.26 -5.37
CA ARG A 227 15.22 -17.14 -4.23
C ARG A 227 14.29 -16.77 -3.08
N ASN A 228 13.82 -17.79 -2.38
CA ASN A 228 13.07 -17.70 -1.15
C ASN A 228 13.55 -18.82 -0.21
N GLY A 229 14.30 -18.46 0.85
CA GLY A 229 14.96 -19.47 1.67
C GLY A 229 15.83 -20.42 0.86
N GLY A 230 15.64 -21.73 1.02
CA GLY A 230 16.34 -22.78 0.26
C GLY A 230 15.86 -22.98 -1.19
N HIS A 231 14.74 -22.38 -1.58
CA HIS A 231 14.15 -22.54 -2.91
C HIS A 231 14.70 -21.51 -3.90
N ARG A 232 14.96 -21.97 -5.14
CA ARG A 232 15.41 -21.09 -6.22
C ARG A 232 14.75 -21.46 -7.53
N ILE A 233 14.39 -20.44 -8.31
CA ILE A 233 13.85 -20.63 -9.66
C ILE A 233 14.53 -19.69 -10.65
N ARG A 234 14.47 -20.08 -11.93
CA ARG A 234 14.74 -19.20 -13.06
C ARG A 234 13.46 -19.13 -13.88
N VAL A 235 12.83 -17.96 -13.91
CA VAL A 235 11.51 -17.76 -14.49
C VAL A 235 11.57 -16.73 -15.62
N PRO A 236 10.88 -16.96 -16.76
CA PRO A 236 10.81 -15.98 -17.86
C PRO A 236 9.93 -14.79 -17.43
N ILE A 237 10.32 -13.58 -17.89
CA ILE A 237 9.49 -12.40 -17.83
C ILE A 237 8.62 -12.39 -19.08
N LYS A 238 7.30 -12.34 -18.89
CA LYS A 238 6.31 -12.35 -19.96
C LYS A 238 5.30 -11.22 -19.86
N GLU A 239 5.27 -10.55 -18.70
CA GLU A 239 4.31 -9.51 -18.39
C GLU A 239 5.02 -8.28 -17.81
N VAL A 240 4.35 -7.13 -17.89
CA VAL A 240 4.74 -5.85 -17.29
C VAL A 240 3.86 -5.58 -16.08
N GLY A 241 4.48 -5.28 -14.97
CA GLY A 241 3.87 -5.08 -13.65
C GLY A 241 4.79 -5.70 -12.57
N PRO A 242 4.45 -5.58 -11.31
CA PRO A 242 3.26 -4.96 -10.73
C PRO A 242 3.29 -3.43 -10.79
N TRP A 243 2.13 -2.82 -10.67
CA TRP A 243 1.85 -1.39 -10.52
C TRP A 243 2.32 -0.53 -11.70
N ASN A 244 3.63 -0.39 -11.87
CA ASN A 244 4.27 0.49 -12.85
C ASN A 244 4.67 -0.27 -14.13
N ILE A 245 4.87 0.48 -15.22
CA ILE A 245 5.41 -0.07 -16.48
C ILE A 245 6.70 0.63 -16.93
N HIS A 246 7.15 1.66 -16.19
CA HIS A 246 8.39 2.39 -16.46
C HIS A 246 9.36 2.36 -15.28
N ASP A 247 9.12 1.51 -14.27
CA ASP A 247 9.98 1.40 -13.09
C ASP A 247 11.07 0.31 -13.25
N ASN A 248 12.19 0.69 -13.88
CA ASN A 248 13.37 -0.16 -13.96
C ASN A 248 14.25 -0.01 -12.69
N TYR A 249 13.70 -0.28 -11.51
CA TYR A 249 14.35 -0.07 -10.21
C TYR A 249 15.72 -0.75 -10.06
N TRP A 250 16.03 -1.76 -10.88
CA TRP A 250 17.33 -2.46 -10.90
C TRP A 250 18.42 -1.71 -11.68
N ASP A 251 18.04 -0.69 -12.48
CA ASP A 251 19.00 0.07 -13.27
C ASP A 251 19.58 1.24 -12.47
N ARG A 252 20.83 1.61 -12.76
CA ARG A 252 21.44 2.83 -12.24
C ARG A 252 20.82 4.09 -12.84
N ARG A 253 20.38 4.00 -14.10
CA ARG A 253 19.68 5.07 -14.81
C ARG A 253 18.21 4.67 -14.93
N ARG A 254 17.45 4.95 -13.87
CA ARG A 254 16.01 4.72 -13.89
C ARG A 254 15.36 5.61 -14.95
N ASP A 255 14.42 5.05 -15.69
CA ASP A 255 13.62 5.78 -16.66
C ASP A 255 12.65 6.72 -15.93
N MET A 256 12.00 6.22 -14.87
CA MET A 256 11.09 6.93 -13.99
C MET A 256 11.56 6.82 -12.53
N TRP A 257 11.06 7.66 -11.62
CA TRP A 257 11.38 7.63 -10.18
C TRP A 257 12.88 7.74 -9.87
N LYS A 258 13.58 8.64 -10.56
CA LYS A 258 15.05 8.79 -10.55
C LYS A 258 15.64 9.16 -9.19
N ASN A 259 14.82 9.69 -8.30
CA ASN A 259 15.19 10.06 -6.92
C ASN A 259 15.10 8.88 -5.94
N LEU A 260 14.52 7.74 -6.33
CA LEU A 260 14.52 6.55 -5.50
C LEU A 260 15.85 5.79 -5.64
N PRO A 261 16.34 5.18 -4.55
CA PRO A 261 17.54 4.34 -4.59
C PRO A 261 17.41 3.20 -5.59
N ARG A 262 18.55 2.78 -6.14
CA ARG A 262 18.59 1.59 -6.97
C ARG A 262 18.24 0.35 -6.14
N GLY A 263 17.42 -0.53 -6.71
CA GLY A 263 16.97 -1.74 -6.02
C GLY A 263 15.64 -1.57 -5.30
N LEU A 264 15.17 -0.34 -5.14
CA LEU A 264 13.92 -0.02 -4.47
C LEU A 264 12.80 0.17 -5.50
N PRO A 265 11.83 -0.77 -5.64
CA PRO A 265 10.62 -0.55 -6.42
C PRO A 265 9.83 0.66 -5.92
N GLU A 266 9.27 1.44 -6.84
CA GLU A 266 8.41 2.56 -6.47
C GLU A 266 7.23 2.11 -5.59
N ALA A 267 6.61 0.98 -5.89
CA ALA A 267 5.52 0.44 -5.12
C ALA A 267 5.87 0.21 -3.63
N GLN A 268 7.12 -0.14 -3.31
CA GLN A 268 7.56 -0.24 -1.90
C GLN A 268 7.60 1.13 -1.23
N ALA A 269 8.17 2.13 -1.91
CA ALA A 269 8.22 3.49 -1.38
C ALA A 269 6.82 4.11 -1.24
N ALA A 270 5.94 3.87 -2.21
CA ALA A 270 4.55 4.29 -2.17
C ALA A 270 3.80 3.64 -0.99
N TYR A 271 3.98 2.33 -0.81
CA TYR A 271 3.26 1.58 0.21
C TYR A 271 3.71 1.93 1.64
N TYR A 272 5.02 1.99 1.89
CA TYR A 272 5.56 2.22 3.25
C TYR A 272 5.67 3.70 3.61
N ASN A 273 6.12 4.54 2.68
CA ASN A 273 6.47 5.93 2.94
C ASN A 273 5.57 6.94 2.22
N ASN A 274 4.42 6.50 1.70
CA ASN A 274 3.49 7.35 0.97
C ASN A 274 4.14 8.13 -0.20
N TYR A 275 5.22 7.60 -0.79
CA TYR A 275 5.84 8.17 -1.97
C TYR A 275 4.80 8.28 -3.09
N ASN A 276 4.88 9.32 -3.90
CA ASN A 276 3.86 9.64 -4.91
C ASN A 276 2.41 9.59 -4.37
N ARG A 277 2.19 10.00 -3.12
CA ARG A 277 0.90 9.95 -2.40
C ARG A 277 0.34 8.52 -2.25
N GLY A 278 1.22 7.52 -2.22
CA GLY A 278 0.84 6.11 -2.14
C GLY A 278 0.23 5.55 -3.42
N ARG A 279 0.51 6.17 -4.57
CA ARG A 279 -0.05 5.82 -5.88
C ARG A 279 1.03 5.48 -6.88
N ASP A 280 0.73 4.57 -7.81
CA ASP A 280 1.60 4.23 -8.93
C ASP A 280 1.62 5.32 -10.03
N GLU A 281 2.30 5.08 -11.14
CA GLU A 281 2.40 6.03 -12.25
C GLU A 281 1.06 6.33 -12.95
N PHE A 282 0.04 5.49 -12.76
CA PHE A 282 -1.30 5.64 -13.32
C PHE A 282 -2.31 6.21 -12.34
N GLY A 283 -1.87 6.59 -11.14
CA GLY A 283 -2.73 7.15 -10.12
C GLY A 283 -3.53 6.13 -9.32
N ARG A 284 -3.30 4.79 -9.50
CA ARG A 284 -3.93 3.75 -8.69
C ARG A 284 -3.31 3.72 -7.29
N LYS A 285 -4.13 3.54 -6.26
CA LYS A 285 -3.62 3.29 -4.92
C LYS A 285 -2.80 2.00 -4.91
N VAL A 286 -1.57 2.06 -4.42
CA VAL A 286 -0.69 0.90 -4.26
C VAL A 286 -1.13 0.09 -3.04
N LEU A 287 -1.63 -1.12 -3.27
CA LEU A 287 -2.25 -1.96 -2.23
C LEU A 287 -1.26 -2.93 -1.55
N ASN A 288 -0.08 -3.09 -2.12
CA ASN A 288 0.99 -3.92 -1.58
C ASN A 288 2.34 -3.47 -2.15
N PRO A 289 3.47 -3.76 -1.46
CA PRO A 289 4.79 -3.30 -1.86
C PRO A 289 5.43 -4.15 -2.96
N ALA A 290 4.66 -4.69 -3.91
CA ALA A 290 5.17 -5.66 -4.88
C ALA A 290 6.20 -5.05 -5.83
N GLY A 291 7.36 -5.71 -5.94
CA GLY A 291 8.40 -5.45 -6.94
C GLY A 291 8.48 -6.51 -8.03
N VAL A 292 7.80 -7.64 -7.83
CA VAL A 292 7.68 -8.73 -8.81
C VAL A 292 6.37 -9.48 -8.60
N ASP A 293 5.71 -9.85 -9.69
CA ASP A 293 4.57 -10.74 -9.66
C ASP A 293 4.95 -12.12 -10.20
N LEU A 294 4.39 -13.17 -9.61
CA LEU A 294 4.64 -14.56 -9.94
C LEU A 294 3.34 -15.28 -10.28
N THR A 295 3.36 -16.11 -11.32
CA THR A 295 2.25 -17.04 -11.49
C THR A 295 2.21 -18.06 -10.35
N PRO A 296 1.03 -18.63 -10.00
CA PRO A 296 0.92 -19.58 -8.89
C PRO A 296 1.83 -20.80 -9.01
N ARG A 297 2.18 -21.23 -10.24
CA ARG A 297 3.14 -22.32 -10.45
C ARG A 297 4.58 -21.88 -10.16
N ALA A 298 4.95 -20.65 -10.49
CA ALA A 298 6.26 -20.10 -10.17
C ALA A 298 6.41 -19.91 -8.65
N ALA A 299 5.40 -19.34 -7.99
CA ALA A 299 5.34 -19.18 -6.56
C ALA A 299 5.46 -20.50 -5.80
N ARG A 300 4.74 -21.55 -6.24
CA ARG A 300 4.82 -22.89 -5.64
C ARG A 300 6.22 -23.49 -5.71
N LYS A 301 6.94 -23.28 -6.80
CA LYS A 301 8.34 -23.72 -6.91
C LYS A 301 9.30 -22.97 -5.99
N LEU A 302 8.90 -21.79 -5.50
CA LEU A 302 9.59 -21.03 -4.46
C LEU A 302 9.14 -21.41 -3.05
N GLY A 303 8.33 -22.48 -2.89
CA GLY A 303 7.80 -22.89 -1.59
C GLY A 303 6.63 -22.05 -1.09
N LEU A 304 6.06 -21.15 -1.92
CA LEU A 304 4.92 -20.33 -1.54
C LEU A 304 3.59 -21.05 -1.83
N ARG A 305 2.62 -20.91 -0.92
CA ARG A 305 1.26 -21.38 -1.14
C ARG A 305 0.54 -20.48 -2.15
N LYS A 306 -0.61 -20.91 -2.65
CA LYS A 306 -1.47 -20.09 -3.51
C LYS A 306 -1.86 -18.80 -2.78
N TYR A 307 -1.61 -17.65 -3.42
CA TYR A 307 -1.81 -16.28 -2.89
C TYR A 307 -1.01 -15.92 -1.62
N GLN A 308 -0.04 -16.74 -1.24
CA GLN A 308 0.95 -16.36 -0.25
C GLN A 308 1.98 -15.42 -0.87
N ASN A 309 2.13 -14.24 -0.31
CA ASN A 309 3.15 -13.26 -0.68
C ASN A 309 4.39 -13.43 0.19
N ALA A 310 5.55 -12.99 -0.27
CA ALA A 310 6.79 -13.07 0.51
C ALA A 310 7.85 -12.10 0.01
N TRP A 311 8.77 -11.73 0.90
CA TRP A 311 10.03 -11.11 0.52
C TRP A 311 10.95 -12.14 -0.13
N VAL A 312 11.47 -11.81 -1.31
CA VAL A 312 12.32 -12.70 -2.10
C VAL A 312 13.59 -11.98 -2.55
N SER A 313 14.66 -12.74 -2.81
CA SER A 313 15.83 -12.20 -3.47
C SER A 313 15.69 -12.39 -4.98
N LEU A 314 15.77 -11.30 -5.74
CA LEU A 314 15.62 -11.26 -7.18
C LEU A 314 16.95 -10.86 -7.84
N SER A 315 17.44 -11.67 -8.77
CA SER A 315 18.64 -11.39 -9.56
C SER A 315 18.30 -11.26 -11.03
N LEU A 316 18.70 -10.15 -11.62
CA LEU A 316 18.68 -9.95 -13.06
C LEU A 316 20.02 -10.37 -13.66
N PRO A 317 20.05 -11.19 -14.72
CA PRO A 317 21.29 -11.48 -15.40
C PRO A 317 21.86 -10.18 -15.99
N ARG A 318 23.17 -9.98 -15.89
CA ARG A 318 23.83 -8.89 -16.59
C ARG A 318 23.49 -9.01 -18.08
N THR A 319 22.84 -8.00 -18.64
CA THR A 319 22.77 -7.88 -20.10
C THR A 319 24.21 -7.72 -20.58
N ARG A 320 24.73 -8.69 -21.31
CA ARG A 320 25.96 -8.45 -22.08
C ARG A 320 25.65 -7.29 -23.03
N ARG A 321 26.39 -6.21 -22.85
CA ARG A 321 26.40 -5.08 -23.80
C ARG A 321 26.95 -5.58 -25.13
#